data_df8df62c170450e96bfa4c9cbfd4f7f5
#
_entry.id   df8df62c170450e96bfa4c9cbfd4f7f5
#
_cell.length_a   1.000
_cell.length_b   1.000
_cell.length_c   1.000
_cell.angle_alpha   90.00
_cell.angle_beta   90.00
_cell.angle_gamma   90.00
#
_symmetry.space_group_name_H-M   'P 1'
#
loop_
_entity.id
_entity.type
_entity.pdbx_description
1 polymer ?
#
loop_
_entity_poly.entity_id
_entity_poly.type
_entity_poly.pdbx_seq_one_letter_code
_entity_poly.pdbx_strand_id
1 'polypeptide(L)'
;MENFNELLQKYADFIVRVGVNPQPGQTLIINCPLEGAPLARLCVRSAYEAGARDVQVNWQDDAVTRIRMELGSEDALTDHKGWQLRRYLDYAESEGGVCVLHLIADDPELFAGLDGAKISRVNSANRSFMQPWREYTMNDRVQWSIAALPAEPWAKKMFPELDTAAAIEAQWKLIFDTCRVTGGDPVGEWQKHLDRLNELGAKMNALDLESVHFESANGTDLTVGLAEQAVWESAGSKNEKGVPFLPNIPTEEVFTAPHKDKVDGIVYGTKPYVFNGQLIKNFHVTFKDGKVVEHGADEGADLLGQLLDTDEGARHIGEVALVPASSPINRSGKLFYNTLFDENAACHIAFGDSYPGTTVGGTSLSKEELAARGMNHSSLHEDVMVGAEDSRITGKCRDGRTVQLFENGVWVL
;
A
#
# COMPACT_ATOMS: atom_id res chain seq x y z
N MET A 1 7.56 16.47 -22.29
CA MET A 1 6.73 17.19 -21.28
C MET A 1 7.35 18.56 -21.04
N GLU A 2 6.58 19.62 -21.26
CA GLU A 2 7.02 20.96 -20.87
C GLU A 2 7.17 21.04 -19.34
N ASN A 3 8.19 21.74 -18.87
CA ASN A 3 8.50 21.92 -17.44
C ASN A 3 8.81 20.64 -16.64
N PHE A 4 9.23 19.54 -17.28
CA PHE A 4 9.51 18.28 -16.58
C PHE A 4 10.45 18.43 -15.38
N ASN A 5 11.55 19.17 -15.53
CA ASN A 5 12.51 19.36 -14.43
C ASN A 5 11.91 20.12 -13.23
N GLU A 6 11.01 21.07 -13.49
CA GLU A 6 10.29 21.80 -12.45
C GLU A 6 9.32 20.87 -11.70
N LEU A 7 8.56 20.06 -12.45
CA LEU A 7 7.65 19.08 -11.85
C LEU A 7 8.41 18.02 -11.05
N LEU A 8 9.54 17.54 -11.56
CA LEU A 8 10.39 16.58 -10.85
C LEU A 8 10.94 17.16 -9.54
N GLN A 9 11.35 18.44 -9.54
CA GLN A 9 11.78 19.13 -8.32
C GLN A 9 10.63 19.27 -7.32
N LYS A 10 9.43 19.70 -7.77
CA LYS A 10 8.24 19.80 -6.93
C LYS A 10 7.86 18.44 -6.33
N TYR A 11 7.95 17.37 -7.13
CA TYR A 11 7.71 16.02 -6.66
C TYR A 11 8.72 15.59 -5.59
N ALA A 12 10.02 15.81 -5.83
CA ALA A 12 11.07 15.52 -4.86
C ALA A 12 10.86 16.28 -3.53
N ASP A 13 10.53 17.57 -3.61
CA ASP A 13 10.28 18.40 -2.42
C ASP A 13 9.04 17.90 -1.66
N PHE A 14 7.99 17.52 -2.37
CA PHE A 14 6.77 16.98 -1.78
C PHE A 14 7.02 15.64 -1.07
N ILE A 15 7.62 14.65 -1.75
CA ILE A 15 7.85 13.32 -1.15
C ILE A 15 8.83 13.37 0.03
N VAL A 16 9.75 14.34 0.03
CA VAL A 16 10.67 14.52 1.15
C VAL A 16 10.02 15.29 2.30
N ARG A 17 9.46 16.47 2.03
CA ARG A 17 9.02 17.41 3.10
C ARG A 17 7.67 17.06 3.69
N VAL A 18 6.80 16.42 2.91
CA VAL A 18 5.46 15.99 3.35
C VAL A 18 5.40 14.47 3.49
N GLY A 19 5.95 13.74 2.52
CA GLY A 19 6.01 12.29 2.52
C GLY A 19 6.76 11.75 3.74
N VAL A 20 8.08 11.62 3.63
CA VAL A 20 8.89 11.04 4.71
C VAL A 20 9.20 12.01 5.86
N ASN A 21 9.14 13.32 5.62
CA ASN A 21 9.27 14.40 6.59
C ASN A 21 10.47 14.25 7.55
N PRO A 22 11.72 14.23 7.04
CA PRO A 22 12.89 14.08 7.88
C PRO A 22 13.04 15.26 8.84
N GLN A 23 13.24 14.96 10.11
CA GLN A 23 13.43 15.99 11.14
C GLN A 23 14.89 16.41 11.27
N PRO A 24 15.16 17.64 11.76
CA PRO A 24 16.54 18.09 11.97
C PRO A 24 17.35 17.10 12.81
N GLY A 25 18.54 16.75 12.33
CA GLY A 25 19.42 15.79 12.98
C GLY A 25 19.16 14.31 12.67
N GLN A 26 18.09 13.99 11.97
CA GLN A 26 17.72 12.63 11.56
C GLN A 26 18.54 12.16 10.35
N THR A 27 18.78 10.86 10.24
CA THR A 27 19.32 10.26 9.01
C THR A 27 18.17 9.81 8.11
N LEU A 28 18.21 10.18 6.82
CA LEU A 28 17.31 9.66 5.80
C LEU A 28 17.98 8.52 5.03
N ILE A 29 17.34 7.36 4.98
CA ILE A 29 17.73 6.26 4.07
C ILE A 29 16.78 6.28 2.86
N ILE A 30 17.34 6.38 1.66
CA ILE A 30 16.59 6.31 0.40
C ILE A 30 16.92 4.97 -0.27
N ASN A 31 15.92 4.11 -0.43
CA ASN A 31 16.01 2.93 -1.28
C ASN A 31 15.53 3.34 -2.68
N CYS A 32 16.34 3.14 -3.71
CA CYS A 32 16.06 3.68 -5.03
C CYS A 32 16.58 2.78 -6.15
N PRO A 33 15.77 2.46 -7.18
CA PRO A 33 16.28 1.81 -8.38
C PRO A 33 17.24 2.74 -9.13
N LEU A 34 18.15 2.18 -9.92
CA LEU A 34 19.15 2.95 -10.67
C LEU A 34 18.52 4.00 -11.59
N GLU A 35 17.37 3.68 -12.18
CA GLU A 35 16.60 4.58 -13.04
C GLU A 35 16.17 5.84 -12.30
N GLY A 36 15.97 5.74 -10.99
CA GLY A 36 15.56 6.84 -10.10
C GLY A 36 16.69 7.80 -9.73
N ALA A 37 17.92 7.62 -10.19
CA ALA A 37 19.05 8.45 -9.78
C ALA A 37 18.84 9.99 -9.95
N PRO A 38 18.17 10.49 -11.01
CA PRO A 38 17.85 11.91 -11.11
C PRO A 38 16.93 12.39 -9.97
N LEU A 39 15.86 11.65 -9.67
CA LEU A 39 14.92 11.97 -8.59
C LEU A 39 15.59 11.85 -7.21
N ALA A 40 16.33 10.77 -6.96
CA ALA A 40 17.04 10.56 -5.70
C ALA A 40 17.99 11.71 -5.36
N ARG A 41 18.73 12.27 -6.36
CA ARG A 41 19.61 13.43 -6.16
C ARG A 41 18.86 14.67 -5.72
N LEU A 42 17.65 14.90 -6.24
CA LEU A 42 16.77 15.98 -5.80
C LEU A 42 16.26 15.74 -4.38
N CYS A 43 15.86 14.51 -4.07
CA CYS A 43 15.44 14.12 -2.71
C CYS A 43 16.57 14.31 -1.69
N VAL A 44 17.82 13.93 -2.03
CA VAL A 44 18.99 14.14 -1.18
C VAL A 44 19.18 15.64 -0.87
N ARG A 45 19.09 16.50 -1.89
CA ARG A 45 19.17 17.95 -1.72
C ARG A 45 18.06 18.47 -0.81
N SER A 46 16.81 18.11 -1.10
CA SER A 46 15.65 18.53 -0.33
C SER A 46 15.73 18.09 1.14
N ALA A 47 16.26 16.88 1.41
CA ALA A 47 16.44 16.37 2.75
C ALA A 47 17.48 17.15 3.56
N TYR A 48 18.63 17.48 2.97
CA TYR A 48 19.62 18.35 3.63
C TYR A 48 19.10 19.76 3.88
N GLU A 49 18.34 20.32 2.93
CA GLU A 49 17.67 21.62 3.10
C GLU A 49 16.58 21.59 4.20
N ALA A 50 15.97 20.43 4.45
CA ALA A 50 15.05 20.19 5.56
C ALA A 50 15.77 19.98 6.92
N GLY A 51 17.10 19.86 6.92
CA GLY A 51 17.91 19.72 8.13
C GLY A 51 18.32 18.28 8.47
N ALA A 52 18.15 17.33 7.56
CA ALA A 52 18.68 15.98 7.75
C ALA A 52 20.18 16.02 8.07
N ARG A 53 20.60 15.19 9.05
CA ARG A 53 22.03 15.08 9.44
C ARG A 53 22.83 14.38 8.35
N ASP A 54 22.26 13.34 7.78
CA ASP A 54 22.89 12.52 6.75
C ASP A 54 21.82 11.93 5.83
N VAL A 55 22.19 11.61 4.59
CA VAL A 55 21.33 10.94 3.63
C VAL A 55 22.10 9.79 2.99
N GLN A 56 21.60 8.57 3.20
CA GLN A 56 22.17 7.33 2.66
C GLN A 56 21.31 6.84 1.49
N VAL A 57 21.90 6.59 0.32
CA VAL A 57 21.16 6.04 -0.83
C VAL A 57 21.57 4.61 -1.07
N ASN A 58 20.58 3.71 -1.06
CA ASN A 58 20.72 2.30 -1.40
C ASN A 58 20.23 2.10 -2.82
N TRP A 59 21.15 1.83 -3.72
CA TRP A 59 20.81 1.57 -5.11
C TRP A 59 20.39 0.11 -5.30
N GLN A 60 19.33 -0.08 -6.07
CA GLN A 60 18.79 -1.36 -6.46
C GLN A 60 18.85 -1.48 -7.99
N ASP A 61 19.04 -2.71 -8.48
CA ASP A 61 19.09 -3.02 -9.89
C ASP A 61 18.28 -4.31 -10.12
N ASP A 62 17.15 -4.18 -10.81
CA ASP A 62 16.26 -5.30 -11.08
C ASP A 62 16.89 -6.36 -11.96
N ALA A 63 17.75 -5.97 -12.92
CA ALA A 63 18.49 -6.92 -13.74
C ALA A 63 19.43 -7.77 -12.89
N VAL A 64 20.15 -7.16 -11.94
CA VAL A 64 21.01 -7.88 -10.98
C VAL A 64 20.15 -8.76 -10.06
N THR A 65 19.02 -8.28 -9.59
CA THR A 65 18.09 -9.04 -8.74
C THR A 65 17.58 -10.28 -9.47
N ARG A 66 17.16 -10.15 -10.74
CA ARG A 66 16.74 -11.27 -11.58
C ARG A 66 17.87 -12.29 -11.78
N ILE A 67 19.07 -11.84 -12.18
CA ILE A 67 20.25 -12.73 -12.39
C ILE A 67 20.56 -13.49 -11.08
N ARG A 68 20.56 -12.84 -9.94
CA ARG A 68 20.79 -13.49 -8.65
C ARG A 68 19.73 -14.55 -8.34
N MET A 69 18.45 -14.24 -8.61
CA MET A 69 17.36 -15.20 -8.39
C MET A 69 17.45 -16.38 -9.34
N GLU A 70 17.83 -16.16 -10.59
CA GLU A 70 18.02 -17.21 -11.61
C GLU A 70 19.20 -18.14 -11.29
N LEU A 71 20.38 -17.56 -11.08
CA LEU A 71 21.65 -18.28 -11.01
C LEU A 71 22.13 -18.60 -9.59
N GLY A 72 21.73 -17.82 -8.59
CA GLY A 72 22.13 -18.03 -7.20
C GLY A 72 21.50 -19.29 -6.61
N SER A 73 22.25 -20.04 -5.79
CA SER A 73 21.65 -21.12 -5.00
C SER A 73 20.75 -20.56 -3.91
N GLU A 74 19.71 -21.28 -3.54
CA GLU A 74 18.78 -20.87 -2.48
C GLU A 74 19.52 -20.66 -1.15
N ASP A 75 20.44 -21.56 -0.78
CA ASP A 75 21.27 -21.44 0.42
C ASP A 75 22.07 -20.12 0.44
N ALA A 76 22.64 -19.72 -0.70
CA ALA A 76 23.40 -18.46 -0.78
C ALA A 76 22.48 -17.22 -0.73
N LEU A 77 21.29 -17.31 -1.30
CA LEU A 77 20.32 -16.21 -1.32
C LEU A 77 19.63 -16.00 0.03
N THR A 78 19.61 -17.03 0.88
CA THR A 78 19.01 -17.00 2.23
C THR A 78 20.05 -16.90 3.35
N ASP A 79 21.36 -16.96 3.02
CA ASP A 79 22.45 -16.78 4.00
C ASP A 79 22.67 -15.28 4.33
N HIS A 80 21.76 -14.72 5.12
CA HIS A 80 21.81 -13.31 5.53
C HIS A 80 22.94 -13.04 6.51
N LYS A 81 23.58 -11.87 6.37
CA LYS A 81 24.64 -11.42 7.29
C LYS A 81 24.08 -10.36 8.24
N GLY A 82 24.35 -10.51 9.53
CA GLY A 82 23.81 -9.67 10.58
C GLY A 82 24.00 -8.16 10.35
N TRP A 83 25.06 -7.73 9.65
CA TRP A 83 25.29 -6.31 9.33
C TRP A 83 24.19 -5.72 8.41
N GLN A 84 23.54 -6.53 7.60
CA GLN A 84 22.47 -6.07 6.70
C GLN A 84 21.26 -5.56 7.48
N LEU A 85 20.90 -6.22 8.58
CA LEU A 85 19.87 -5.80 9.52
C LEU A 85 20.38 -4.69 10.45
N ARG A 86 21.57 -4.90 11.07
CA ARG A 86 22.16 -3.92 12.01
C ARG A 86 22.32 -2.55 11.41
N ARG A 87 22.57 -2.44 10.12
CA ARG A 87 22.62 -1.18 9.39
C ARG A 87 21.38 -0.30 9.61
N TYR A 88 20.19 -0.87 9.61
CA TYR A 88 18.94 -0.13 9.85
C TYR A 88 18.74 0.11 11.36
N LEU A 89 18.95 -0.90 12.17
CA LEU A 89 18.73 -0.81 13.61
C LEU A 89 19.70 0.18 14.27
N ASP A 90 20.98 0.21 13.86
CA ASP A 90 21.97 1.14 14.41
C ASP A 90 21.60 2.61 14.14
N TYR A 91 20.97 2.90 12.99
CA TYR A 91 20.44 4.24 12.72
C TYR A 91 19.17 4.52 13.53
N ALA A 92 18.26 3.54 13.66
CA ALA A 92 17.04 3.71 14.45
C ALA A 92 17.32 3.95 15.94
N GLU A 93 18.34 3.27 16.48
CA GLU A 93 18.79 3.36 17.85
C GLU A 93 19.71 4.58 18.11
N SER A 94 20.13 5.30 17.06
CA SER A 94 20.98 6.51 17.20
C SER A 94 20.21 7.70 17.76
N GLU A 95 20.92 8.66 18.38
CA GLU A 95 20.31 9.84 19.02
C GLU A 95 19.40 10.64 18.05
N GLY A 96 19.80 10.82 16.79
CA GLY A 96 18.98 11.50 15.77
C GLY A 96 17.84 10.65 15.23
N GLY A 97 17.96 9.33 15.30
CA GLY A 97 17.02 8.40 14.69
C GLY A 97 17.11 8.36 13.15
N VAL A 98 16.19 7.63 12.55
CA VAL A 98 16.14 7.39 11.10
C VAL A 98 14.73 7.61 10.55
N CYS A 99 14.64 7.97 9.28
CA CYS A 99 13.44 7.85 8.46
C CYS A 99 13.81 7.21 7.11
N VAL A 100 12.83 6.61 6.42
CA VAL A 100 13.10 5.85 5.20
C VAL A 100 12.17 6.26 4.06
N LEU A 101 12.75 6.51 2.90
CA LEU A 101 12.04 6.75 1.64
C LEU A 101 12.32 5.58 0.69
N HIS A 102 11.25 4.94 0.24
CA HIS A 102 11.31 3.95 -0.82
C HIS A 102 10.86 4.60 -2.14
N LEU A 103 11.77 4.71 -3.09
CA LEU A 103 11.46 5.05 -4.46
C LEU A 103 11.32 3.73 -5.23
N ILE A 104 10.14 3.51 -5.81
CA ILE A 104 9.82 2.26 -6.49
C ILE A 104 9.61 2.47 -7.98
N ALA A 105 10.07 1.50 -8.77
CA ALA A 105 9.89 1.43 -10.22
C ALA A 105 9.82 -0.04 -10.66
N ASP A 106 8.97 -0.81 -9.97
CA ASP A 106 8.94 -2.25 -10.06
C ASP A 106 8.60 -2.75 -11.46
N ASP A 107 9.38 -3.71 -11.98
CA ASP A 107 9.01 -4.46 -13.17
C ASP A 107 7.94 -5.50 -12.78
N PRO A 108 6.67 -5.39 -13.26
CA PRO A 108 5.62 -6.34 -12.91
C PRO A 108 5.89 -7.78 -13.33
N GLU A 109 6.86 -7.98 -14.23
CA GLU A 109 7.24 -9.28 -14.78
C GLU A 109 8.69 -9.67 -14.44
N LEU A 110 9.31 -9.02 -13.42
CA LEU A 110 10.71 -9.22 -13.04
C LEU A 110 11.12 -10.69 -12.94
N PHE A 111 10.27 -11.53 -12.38
CA PHE A 111 10.53 -12.94 -12.16
C PHE A 111 9.80 -13.89 -13.13
N ALA A 112 9.21 -13.35 -14.19
CA ALA A 112 8.50 -14.18 -15.19
C ALA A 112 9.41 -15.29 -15.73
N GLY A 113 8.90 -16.53 -15.73
CA GLY A 113 9.62 -17.71 -16.24
C GLY A 113 10.64 -18.32 -15.27
N LEU A 114 10.82 -17.77 -14.06
CA LEU A 114 11.66 -18.36 -13.02
C LEU A 114 10.89 -19.31 -12.10
N ASP A 115 11.61 -20.08 -11.28
CA ASP A 115 11.02 -21.00 -10.29
C ASP A 115 10.30 -20.21 -9.18
N GLY A 116 8.96 -20.16 -9.25
CA GLY A 116 8.12 -19.45 -8.28
C GLY A 116 8.26 -19.99 -6.85
N ALA A 117 8.48 -21.28 -6.67
CA ALA A 117 8.67 -21.87 -5.35
C ALA A 117 9.97 -21.41 -4.70
N LYS A 118 11.08 -21.34 -5.47
CA LYS A 118 12.35 -20.78 -5.02
C LYS A 118 12.19 -19.30 -4.65
N ILE A 119 11.53 -18.51 -5.51
CA ILE A 119 11.28 -17.08 -5.26
C ILE A 119 10.51 -16.89 -3.95
N SER A 120 9.45 -17.65 -3.74
CA SER A 120 8.63 -17.60 -2.52
C SER A 120 9.46 -17.90 -1.27
N ARG A 121 10.28 -18.97 -1.28
CA ARG A 121 11.13 -19.33 -0.13
C ARG A 121 12.19 -18.27 0.17
N VAL A 122 12.86 -17.75 -0.86
CA VAL A 122 13.86 -16.68 -0.70
C VAL A 122 13.23 -15.40 -0.14
N ASN A 123 12.09 -14.99 -0.69
CA ASN A 123 11.37 -13.80 -0.21
C ASN A 123 10.86 -13.98 1.23
N SER A 124 10.37 -15.18 1.59
CA SER A 124 9.96 -15.49 2.97
C SER A 124 11.15 -15.42 3.94
N ALA A 125 12.30 -15.98 3.56
CA ALA A 125 13.52 -15.91 4.38
C ALA A 125 14.02 -14.47 4.56
N ASN A 126 14.01 -13.65 3.48
CA ASN A 126 14.33 -12.23 3.53
C ASN A 126 13.40 -11.47 4.48
N ARG A 127 12.09 -11.73 4.38
CA ARG A 127 11.06 -11.11 5.21
C ARG A 127 11.24 -11.45 6.68
N SER A 128 11.48 -12.72 6.99
CA SER A 128 11.74 -13.20 8.34
C SER A 128 13.01 -12.60 8.94
N PHE A 129 14.10 -12.53 8.14
CA PHE A 129 15.35 -11.92 8.59
C PHE A 129 15.19 -10.42 8.91
N MET A 130 14.43 -9.69 8.10
CA MET A 130 14.19 -8.26 8.28
C MET A 130 13.07 -7.94 9.28
N GLN A 131 12.43 -8.95 9.90
CA GLN A 131 11.32 -8.75 10.82
C GLN A 131 11.61 -7.73 11.95
N PRO A 132 12.78 -7.71 12.61
CA PRO A 132 13.07 -6.71 13.65
C PRO A 132 13.06 -5.27 13.13
N TRP A 133 13.47 -5.05 11.86
CA TRP A 133 13.36 -3.75 11.22
C TRP A 133 11.92 -3.42 10.82
N ARG A 134 11.19 -4.40 10.29
CA ARG A 134 9.79 -4.22 9.91
C ARG A 134 8.90 -3.80 11.08
N GLU A 135 9.22 -4.23 12.31
CA GLU A 135 8.52 -3.79 13.51
C GLU A 135 8.65 -2.27 13.74
N TYR A 136 9.73 -1.64 13.29
CA TYR A 136 9.87 -0.19 13.36
C TYR A 136 8.93 0.53 12.39
N THR A 137 8.76 0.02 11.18
CA THR A 137 7.89 0.63 10.17
C THR A 137 6.43 0.27 10.37
N MET A 138 6.08 -1.00 10.63
CA MET A 138 4.70 -1.45 10.82
C MET A 138 4.02 -0.88 12.08
N ASN A 139 4.80 -0.50 13.09
CA ASN A 139 4.28 0.15 14.30
C ASN A 139 4.56 1.67 14.31
N ASP A 140 4.86 2.25 13.18
CA ASP A 140 5.14 3.70 13.01
C ASP A 140 6.15 4.26 14.03
N ARG A 141 7.13 3.46 14.44
CA ARG A 141 8.19 3.94 15.34
C ARG A 141 9.13 4.92 14.64
N VAL A 142 9.24 4.83 13.33
CA VAL A 142 10.01 5.72 12.45
C VAL A 142 9.14 6.16 11.28
N GLN A 143 9.39 7.34 10.71
CA GLN A 143 8.72 7.76 9.49
C GLN A 143 9.21 6.90 8.32
N TRP A 144 8.29 6.54 7.45
CA TRP A 144 8.57 5.88 6.19
C TRP A 144 7.61 6.38 5.10
N SER A 145 8.07 6.34 3.85
CA SER A 145 7.24 6.75 2.73
C SER A 145 7.61 5.96 1.48
N ILE A 146 6.60 5.66 0.66
CA ILE A 146 6.77 5.02 -0.64
C ILE A 146 6.30 6.00 -1.70
N ALA A 147 7.11 6.21 -2.74
CA ALA A 147 6.77 7.02 -3.88
C ALA A 147 7.32 6.39 -5.16
N ALA A 148 6.62 6.55 -6.26
CA ALA A 148 6.95 5.85 -7.50
C ALA A 148 7.67 6.74 -8.51
N LEU A 149 8.37 6.08 -9.42
CA LEU A 149 8.93 6.65 -10.64
C LEU A 149 8.82 5.65 -11.78
N PRO A 150 8.82 6.08 -13.06
CA PRO A 150 8.79 5.17 -14.18
C PRO A 150 10.07 4.35 -14.33
N ALA A 151 9.89 3.08 -14.75
CA ALA A 151 10.93 2.29 -15.39
C ALA A 151 10.43 1.75 -16.72
N GLU A 152 11.34 1.45 -17.66
CA GLU A 152 10.96 1.01 -18.99
C GLU A 152 10.01 -0.21 -18.98
N PRO A 153 10.27 -1.32 -18.23
CA PRO A 153 9.38 -2.48 -18.22
C PRO A 153 7.97 -2.11 -17.75
N TRP A 154 7.87 -1.37 -16.65
CA TRP A 154 6.60 -0.92 -16.11
C TRP A 154 5.85 0.02 -17.06
N ALA A 155 6.53 1.03 -17.60
CA ALA A 155 5.94 1.97 -18.55
C ALA A 155 5.40 1.26 -19.81
N LYS A 156 6.16 0.29 -20.34
CA LYS A 156 5.75 -0.52 -21.49
C LYS A 156 4.59 -1.46 -21.17
N LYS A 157 4.49 -1.95 -19.95
CA LYS A 157 3.34 -2.74 -19.49
C LYS A 157 2.06 -1.89 -19.46
N MET A 158 2.15 -0.65 -18.97
CA MET A 158 1.02 0.29 -18.92
C MET A 158 0.65 0.85 -20.30
N PHE A 159 1.62 1.05 -21.18
CA PHE A 159 1.47 1.69 -22.50
C PHE A 159 2.14 0.86 -23.59
N PRO A 160 1.64 -0.36 -23.88
CA PRO A 160 2.27 -1.26 -24.84
C PRO A 160 2.28 -0.70 -26.29
N GLU A 161 1.36 0.22 -26.59
CA GLU A 161 1.21 0.88 -27.88
C GLU A 161 2.24 1.99 -28.14
N LEU A 162 2.89 2.52 -27.10
CA LEU A 162 3.84 3.62 -27.22
C LEU A 162 5.28 3.10 -27.36
N ASP A 163 6.18 3.87 -27.94
CA ASP A 163 7.60 3.61 -27.81
C ASP A 163 8.07 3.87 -26.37
N THR A 164 9.28 3.37 -26.02
CA THR A 164 9.79 3.45 -24.64
C THR A 164 9.81 4.87 -24.08
N ALA A 165 10.29 5.85 -24.86
CA ALA A 165 10.41 7.23 -24.39
C ALA A 165 9.03 7.85 -24.15
N ALA A 166 8.08 7.62 -25.07
CA ALA A 166 6.71 8.09 -24.94
C ALA A 166 5.98 7.40 -23.79
N ALA A 167 6.20 6.10 -23.57
CA ALA A 167 5.62 5.35 -22.47
C ALA A 167 6.09 5.88 -21.09
N ILE A 168 7.40 6.11 -20.94
CA ILE A 168 7.98 6.70 -19.73
C ILE A 168 7.43 8.12 -19.49
N GLU A 169 7.32 8.94 -20.53
CA GLU A 169 6.74 10.29 -20.41
C GLU A 169 5.26 10.24 -20.01
N ALA A 170 4.49 9.31 -20.58
CA ALA A 170 3.08 9.11 -20.24
C ALA A 170 2.91 8.65 -18.79
N GLN A 171 3.77 7.75 -18.30
CA GLN A 171 3.74 7.28 -16.93
C GLN A 171 4.14 8.40 -15.95
N TRP A 172 5.18 9.20 -16.25
CA TRP A 172 5.50 10.38 -15.44
C TRP A 172 4.33 11.34 -15.32
N LYS A 173 3.62 11.58 -16.43
CA LYS A 173 2.44 12.44 -16.41
C LYS A 173 1.38 11.90 -15.44
N LEU A 174 1.08 10.60 -15.50
CA LEU A 174 0.11 9.98 -14.58
C LEU A 174 0.58 10.07 -13.12
N ILE A 175 1.85 9.80 -12.82
CA ILE A 175 2.41 9.93 -11.47
C ILE A 175 2.24 11.38 -10.97
N PHE A 176 2.62 12.36 -11.75
CA PHE A 176 2.49 13.76 -11.35
C PHE A 176 1.03 14.20 -11.17
N ASP A 177 0.13 13.74 -12.04
CA ASP A 177 -1.29 14.08 -11.96
C ASP A 177 -1.94 13.42 -10.72
N THR A 178 -1.70 12.13 -10.49
CA THR A 178 -2.25 11.38 -9.35
C THR A 178 -1.65 11.84 -8.03
N CYS A 179 -0.37 12.23 -8.03
CA CYS A 179 0.29 12.84 -6.87
C CYS A 179 0.05 14.36 -6.75
N ARG A 180 -0.86 14.97 -7.54
CA ARG A 180 -1.23 16.40 -7.47
C ARG A 180 -0.04 17.37 -7.66
N VAL A 181 1.01 16.92 -8.36
CA VAL A 181 2.23 17.73 -8.57
C VAL A 181 2.05 18.76 -9.67
N THR A 182 1.14 18.49 -10.62
CA THR A 182 0.86 19.37 -11.76
C THR A 182 0.16 20.68 -11.37
N GLY A 183 -0.37 20.78 -10.14
CA GLY A 183 -0.89 22.01 -9.57
C GLY A 183 0.22 23.03 -9.25
N GLY A 184 -0.17 24.26 -8.96
CA GLY A 184 0.77 25.35 -8.64
C GLY A 184 1.51 25.12 -7.31
N ASP A 185 0.85 24.52 -6.32
CA ASP A 185 1.35 24.27 -4.96
C ASP A 185 1.01 22.82 -4.53
N PRO A 186 1.87 21.83 -4.83
CA PRO A 186 1.65 20.44 -4.44
C PRO A 186 1.47 20.25 -2.93
N VAL A 187 2.25 20.95 -2.12
CA VAL A 187 2.18 20.86 -0.65
C VAL A 187 0.82 21.32 -0.15
N GLY A 188 0.34 22.48 -0.61
CA GLY A 188 -0.97 23.00 -0.23
C GLY A 188 -2.13 22.15 -0.74
N GLU A 189 -2.03 21.59 -1.96
CA GLU A 189 -3.06 20.68 -2.49
C GLU A 189 -3.12 19.35 -1.69
N TRP A 190 -1.97 18.81 -1.30
CA TRP A 190 -1.92 17.64 -0.44
C TRP A 190 -2.44 17.93 0.97
N GLN A 191 -2.12 19.08 1.55
CA GLN A 191 -2.67 19.43 2.86
C GLN A 191 -4.20 19.44 2.84
N LYS A 192 -4.82 20.08 1.83
CA LYS A 192 -6.29 20.06 1.66
C LYS A 192 -6.84 18.65 1.50
N HIS A 193 -6.13 17.80 0.74
CA HIS A 193 -6.52 16.42 0.54
C HIS A 193 -6.47 15.61 1.84
N LEU A 194 -5.37 15.73 2.60
CA LEU A 194 -5.22 15.11 3.91
C LEU A 194 -6.26 15.58 4.91
N ASP A 195 -6.53 16.90 4.95
CA ASP A 195 -7.56 17.46 5.82
C ASP A 195 -8.93 16.85 5.51
N ARG A 196 -9.26 16.66 4.22
CA ARG A 196 -10.49 16.00 3.79
C ARG A 196 -10.55 14.54 4.20
N LEU A 197 -9.47 13.76 3.99
CA LEU A 197 -9.44 12.35 4.39
C LEU A 197 -9.52 12.20 5.91
N ASN A 198 -8.83 13.06 6.66
CA ASN A 198 -8.90 13.10 8.12
C ASN A 198 -10.32 13.48 8.61
N GLU A 199 -11.00 14.40 7.93
CA GLU A 199 -12.40 14.74 8.23
C GLU A 199 -13.32 13.53 8.00
N LEU A 200 -13.14 12.80 6.91
CA LEU A 200 -13.89 11.57 6.62
C LEU A 200 -13.60 10.48 7.66
N GLY A 201 -12.34 10.22 8.00
CA GLY A 201 -11.96 9.28 9.06
C GLY A 201 -12.58 9.64 10.40
N ALA A 202 -12.56 10.93 10.77
CA ALA A 202 -13.20 11.41 12.00
C ALA A 202 -14.73 11.23 11.99
N LYS A 203 -15.40 11.47 10.85
CA LYS A 203 -16.85 11.19 10.70
C LYS A 203 -17.13 9.69 10.82
N MET A 204 -16.33 8.83 10.17
CA MET A 204 -16.47 7.38 10.27
C MET A 204 -16.30 6.90 11.72
N ASN A 205 -15.30 7.40 12.44
CA ASN A 205 -15.09 7.09 13.84
C ASN A 205 -16.26 7.55 14.74
N ALA A 206 -16.86 8.70 14.44
CA ALA A 206 -17.99 9.22 15.21
C ALA A 206 -19.29 8.41 15.00
N LEU A 207 -19.39 7.62 13.94
CA LEU A 207 -20.57 6.77 13.68
C LEU A 207 -20.63 5.54 14.57
N ASP A 208 -19.52 5.11 15.16
CA ASP A 208 -19.41 3.88 15.97
C ASP A 208 -20.01 2.66 15.24
N LEU A 209 -19.42 2.35 14.08
CA LEU A 209 -19.95 1.32 13.19
C LEU A 209 -19.68 -0.10 13.75
N GLU A 210 -20.69 -0.95 13.65
CA GLU A 210 -20.59 -2.39 13.89
C GLU A 210 -20.11 -3.14 12.63
N SER A 211 -20.61 -2.70 11.46
CA SER A 211 -20.31 -3.31 10.16
C SER A 211 -20.50 -2.33 9.01
N VAL A 212 -19.92 -2.67 7.87
CA VAL A 212 -20.19 -2.06 6.56
C VAL A 212 -20.73 -3.11 5.61
N HIS A 213 -21.64 -2.71 4.73
CA HIS A 213 -22.28 -3.58 3.75
C HIS A 213 -22.09 -3.01 2.34
N PHE A 214 -21.54 -3.82 1.45
CA PHE A 214 -21.24 -3.49 0.05
C PHE A 214 -22.25 -4.13 -0.88
N GLU A 215 -22.80 -3.35 -1.79
CA GLU A 215 -23.68 -3.79 -2.89
C GLU A 215 -23.21 -3.19 -4.21
N SER A 216 -23.20 -3.98 -5.29
CA SER A 216 -22.93 -3.53 -6.66
C SER A 216 -23.64 -4.38 -7.69
N ALA A 217 -23.90 -3.84 -8.88
CA ALA A 217 -24.60 -4.53 -9.95
C ALA A 217 -23.85 -5.76 -10.51
N ASN A 218 -22.56 -5.86 -10.25
CA ASN A 218 -21.74 -7.05 -10.60
C ASN A 218 -22.09 -8.30 -9.78
N GLY A 219 -22.95 -8.18 -8.77
CA GLY A 219 -23.36 -9.26 -7.87
C GLY A 219 -22.69 -9.24 -6.50
N THR A 220 -21.87 -8.25 -6.20
CA THR A 220 -21.32 -8.05 -4.86
C THR A 220 -22.44 -7.78 -3.85
N ASP A 221 -22.46 -8.56 -2.78
CA ASP A 221 -23.35 -8.47 -1.63
C ASP A 221 -22.56 -8.99 -0.42
N LEU A 222 -21.82 -8.10 0.22
CA LEU A 222 -20.82 -8.44 1.25
C LEU A 222 -21.04 -7.61 2.51
N THR A 223 -21.24 -8.26 3.65
CA THR A 223 -21.23 -7.62 4.97
C THR A 223 -19.88 -7.87 5.65
N VAL A 224 -19.23 -6.81 6.07
CA VAL A 224 -17.95 -6.82 6.79
C VAL A 224 -18.19 -6.27 8.20
N GLY A 225 -18.15 -7.14 9.21
CA GLY A 225 -18.14 -6.74 10.61
C GLY A 225 -16.77 -6.17 11.00
N LEU A 226 -16.76 -5.15 11.84
CA LEU A 226 -15.53 -4.48 12.24
C LEU A 226 -14.93 -5.08 13.53
N ALA A 227 -13.62 -5.01 13.67
CA ALA A 227 -12.89 -5.41 14.86
C ALA A 227 -13.40 -4.65 16.11
N GLU A 228 -13.15 -5.21 17.29
CA GLU A 228 -13.50 -4.52 18.53
C GLU A 228 -12.64 -3.25 18.68
N GLN A 229 -13.30 -2.14 19.01
CA GLN A 229 -12.66 -0.83 19.12
C GLN A 229 -11.92 -0.41 17.83
N ALA A 230 -12.46 -0.80 16.67
CA ALA A 230 -11.91 -0.40 15.37
C ALA A 230 -11.81 1.11 15.24
N VAL A 231 -10.72 1.56 14.62
CA VAL A 231 -10.45 2.96 14.28
C VAL A 231 -10.34 3.06 12.77
N TRP A 232 -11.08 4.00 12.19
CA TRP A 232 -10.90 4.38 10.80
C TRP A 232 -9.70 5.31 10.70
N GLU A 233 -8.65 4.80 10.09
CA GLU A 233 -7.45 5.56 9.77
C GLU A 233 -7.58 6.21 8.38
N SER A 234 -6.75 7.20 8.12
CA SER A 234 -6.68 7.89 6.84
C SER A 234 -5.23 8.03 6.38
N ALA A 235 -5.02 8.68 5.26
CA ALA A 235 -3.78 8.75 4.50
C ALA A 235 -2.49 9.08 5.26
N GLY A 236 -2.56 9.78 6.37
CA GLY A 236 -1.38 10.22 7.12
C GLY A 236 -1.18 9.44 8.40
N SER A 237 0.08 9.22 8.76
CA SER A 237 0.45 8.63 10.05
C SER A 237 1.31 9.56 10.89
N LYS A 238 1.60 9.17 12.12
CA LYS A 238 2.55 9.84 13.02
C LYS A 238 3.46 8.83 13.66
N ASN A 239 4.76 9.11 13.66
CA ASN A 239 5.68 8.24 14.37
C ASN A 239 5.52 8.33 15.91
N GLU A 240 6.24 7.49 16.66
CA GLU A 240 6.18 7.45 18.12
C GLU A 240 6.51 8.80 18.80
N LYS A 241 7.18 9.73 18.10
CA LYS A 241 7.49 11.10 18.55
C LYS A 241 6.43 12.13 18.12
N GLY A 242 5.34 11.68 17.47
CA GLY A 242 4.27 12.54 16.97
C GLY A 242 4.60 13.28 15.68
N VAL A 243 5.68 12.92 14.97
CA VAL A 243 6.04 13.53 13.69
C VAL A 243 5.13 12.99 12.59
N PRO A 244 4.37 13.85 11.88
CA PRO A 244 3.49 13.43 10.80
C PRO A 244 4.30 13.01 9.56
N PHE A 245 3.79 12.01 8.82
CA PHE A 245 4.34 11.57 7.55
C PHE A 245 3.26 10.90 6.69
N LEU A 246 3.54 10.66 5.41
CA LEU A 246 2.67 9.93 4.49
C LEU A 246 3.32 8.60 4.13
N PRO A 247 2.77 7.46 4.58
CA PRO A 247 3.28 6.15 4.22
C PRO A 247 3.26 5.90 2.71
N ASN A 248 2.14 6.15 2.07
CA ASN A 248 1.90 5.88 0.66
C ASN A 248 1.63 7.17 -0.14
N ILE A 249 2.29 7.31 -1.29
CA ILE A 249 2.11 8.43 -2.22
C ILE A 249 1.92 7.88 -3.64
N PRO A 250 0.71 8.00 -4.22
CA PRO A 250 -0.49 8.67 -3.68
C PRO A 250 -1.27 7.80 -2.70
N THR A 251 -2.25 8.40 -2.01
CA THR A 251 -3.25 7.71 -1.18
C THR A 251 -4.58 8.45 -1.24
N GLU A 252 -5.71 7.70 -1.28
CA GLU A 252 -7.07 8.21 -1.47
C GLU A 252 -8.07 7.57 -0.49
N GLU A 253 -7.59 6.79 0.47
CA GLU A 253 -8.38 5.88 1.27
C GLU A 253 -8.68 6.37 2.68
N VAL A 254 -9.76 5.78 3.23
CA VAL A 254 -10.06 5.71 4.66
C VAL A 254 -10.34 4.24 4.96
N PHE A 255 -9.58 3.62 5.86
CA PHE A 255 -9.56 2.17 6.06
C PHE A 255 -9.62 1.77 7.54
N THR A 256 -9.96 0.51 7.78
CA THR A 256 -10.02 -0.05 9.14
C THR A 256 -9.86 -1.58 9.12
N ALA A 257 -9.67 -2.17 10.31
CA ALA A 257 -9.63 -3.63 10.45
C ALA A 257 -11.04 -4.24 10.52
N PRO A 258 -11.35 -5.24 9.67
CA PRO A 258 -12.49 -6.12 9.86
C PRO A 258 -12.29 -7.05 11.06
N HIS A 259 -13.39 -7.58 11.56
CA HIS A 259 -13.36 -8.71 12.48
C HIS A 259 -13.24 -10.01 11.67
N LYS A 260 -12.17 -10.76 11.85
CA LYS A 260 -11.82 -11.93 11.05
C LYS A 260 -12.93 -12.97 10.93
N ASP A 261 -13.83 -13.09 11.93
CA ASP A 261 -14.91 -14.10 11.96
C ASP A 261 -16.30 -13.50 11.64
N LYS A 262 -16.40 -12.23 11.22
CA LYS A 262 -17.69 -11.55 10.98
C LYS A 262 -17.77 -10.97 9.56
N VAL A 263 -17.41 -11.76 8.57
CA VAL A 263 -17.53 -11.41 7.15
C VAL A 263 -18.36 -12.45 6.45
N ASP A 264 -19.47 -12.03 5.83
CA ASP A 264 -20.44 -12.92 5.18
C ASP A 264 -20.91 -12.32 3.84
N GLY A 265 -21.02 -13.16 2.83
CA GLY A 265 -21.52 -12.79 1.52
C GLY A 265 -20.54 -13.06 0.39
N ILE A 266 -20.80 -12.48 -0.77
CA ILE A 266 -19.99 -12.63 -1.98
C ILE A 266 -19.44 -11.29 -2.44
N VAL A 267 -18.21 -11.28 -2.92
CA VAL A 267 -17.58 -10.09 -3.51
C VAL A 267 -16.92 -10.45 -4.84
N TYR A 268 -17.06 -9.53 -5.80
CA TYR A 268 -16.46 -9.62 -7.12
C TYR A 268 -15.35 -8.58 -7.25
N GLY A 269 -14.19 -9.00 -7.75
CA GLY A 269 -13.10 -8.11 -8.11
C GLY A 269 -13.49 -7.21 -9.28
N THR A 270 -13.18 -5.93 -9.17
CA THR A 270 -13.51 -4.92 -10.18
C THR A 270 -12.32 -4.51 -11.04
N LYS A 271 -11.12 -4.84 -10.59
CA LYS A 271 -9.87 -4.63 -11.34
C LYS A 271 -9.00 -5.88 -11.29
N PRO A 272 -8.21 -6.14 -12.34
CA PRO A 272 -7.16 -7.14 -12.28
C PRO A 272 -6.10 -6.73 -11.26
N TYR A 273 -5.44 -7.71 -10.64
CA TYR A 273 -4.27 -7.46 -9.80
C TYR A 273 -3.15 -8.47 -10.09
N VAL A 274 -1.93 -8.12 -9.69
CA VAL A 274 -0.74 -8.93 -9.93
C VAL A 274 -0.30 -9.57 -8.62
N PHE A 275 -0.25 -10.90 -8.59
CA PHE A 275 0.31 -11.66 -7.47
C PHE A 275 1.47 -12.52 -7.96
N ASN A 276 2.63 -12.41 -7.31
CA ASN A 276 3.86 -13.14 -7.72
C ASN A 276 4.21 -12.98 -9.21
N GLY A 277 3.99 -11.77 -9.78
CA GLY A 277 4.29 -11.48 -11.19
C GLY A 277 3.31 -12.11 -12.20
N GLN A 278 2.16 -12.61 -11.75
CA GLN A 278 1.10 -13.17 -12.59
C GLN A 278 -0.22 -12.46 -12.32
N LEU A 279 -1.08 -12.39 -13.34
CA LEU A 279 -2.32 -11.62 -13.31
C LEU A 279 -3.48 -12.49 -12.86
N ILE A 280 -4.34 -11.93 -11.96
CA ILE A 280 -5.63 -12.49 -11.58
C ILE A 280 -6.70 -11.53 -12.06
N LYS A 281 -7.71 -12.03 -12.81
CA LYS A 281 -8.79 -11.23 -13.40
C LYS A 281 -10.17 -11.78 -13.09
N ASN A 282 -11.13 -10.85 -12.91
CA ASN A 282 -12.54 -11.14 -12.73
C ASN A 282 -12.76 -12.21 -11.66
N PHE A 283 -12.07 -12.04 -10.54
CA PHE A 283 -12.17 -12.96 -9.43
C PHE A 283 -13.45 -12.73 -8.63
N HIS A 284 -13.89 -13.75 -7.94
CA HIS A 284 -14.91 -13.66 -6.90
C HIS A 284 -14.54 -14.57 -5.73
N VAL A 285 -14.98 -14.16 -4.55
CA VAL A 285 -14.85 -14.96 -3.33
C VAL A 285 -16.13 -14.90 -2.52
N THR A 286 -16.49 -16.02 -1.90
CA THR A 286 -17.60 -16.12 -0.97
C THR A 286 -17.07 -16.33 0.43
N PHE A 287 -17.51 -15.47 1.35
CA PHE A 287 -17.18 -15.55 2.77
C PHE A 287 -18.34 -16.16 3.55
N LYS A 288 -18.01 -16.96 4.56
CA LYS A 288 -18.91 -17.42 5.59
C LYS A 288 -18.21 -17.44 6.93
N ASP A 289 -18.82 -16.80 7.94
CA ASP A 289 -18.25 -16.68 9.28
C ASP A 289 -16.79 -16.19 9.22
N GLY A 290 -16.51 -15.18 8.37
CA GLY A 290 -15.21 -14.53 8.14
C GLY A 290 -14.24 -15.29 7.25
N LYS A 291 -14.50 -16.52 6.87
CA LYS A 291 -13.57 -17.35 6.09
C LYS A 291 -14.00 -17.48 4.64
N VAL A 292 -13.05 -17.41 3.71
CA VAL A 292 -13.29 -17.76 2.30
C VAL A 292 -13.62 -19.23 2.18
N VAL A 293 -14.85 -19.52 1.72
CA VAL A 293 -15.38 -20.89 1.50
C VAL A 293 -15.43 -21.28 0.03
N GLU A 294 -15.50 -20.29 -0.87
CA GLU A 294 -15.50 -20.49 -2.32
C GLU A 294 -14.73 -19.35 -2.99
N HIS A 295 -14.02 -19.65 -4.05
CA HIS A 295 -13.32 -18.67 -4.86
C HIS A 295 -13.24 -19.08 -6.33
N GLY A 296 -13.11 -18.13 -7.22
CA GLY A 296 -12.89 -18.35 -8.65
C GLY A 296 -12.38 -17.10 -9.34
N ALA A 297 -11.89 -17.26 -10.56
CA ALA A 297 -11.46 -16.18 -11.44
C ALA A 297 -11.50 -16.63 -12.90
N ASP A 298 -11.67 -15.70 -13.84
CA ASP A 298 -11.58 -16.02 -15.27
C ASP A 298 -10.13 -16.31 -15.69
N GLU A 299 -9.17 -15.65 -15.04
CA GLU A 299 -7.72 -15.86 -15.22
C GLU A 299 -7.07 -15.87 -13.83
N GLY A 300 -6.18 -16.85 -13.58
CA GLY A 300 -5.42 -16.94 -12.32
C GLY A 300 -6.19 -17.57 -11.13
N ALA A 301 -7.25 -18.38 -11.36
CA ALA A 301 -7.99 -19.01 -10.27
C ALA A 301 -7.12 -19.91 -9.38
N ASP A 302 -6.19 -20.68 -9.96
CA ASP A 302 -5.24 -21.51 -9.20
C ASP A 302 -4.28 -20.65 -8.38
N LEU A 303 -3.89 -19.49 -8.91
CA LEU A 303 -3.02 -18.53 -8.24
C LEU A 303 -3.73 -17.87 -7.06
N LEU A 304 -5.01 -17.52 -7.24
CA LEU A 304 -5.87 -17.05 -6.12
C LEU A 304 -5.97 -18.12 -5.03
N GLY A 305 -6.13 -19.39 -5.42
CA GLY A 305 -6.10 -20.50 -4.47
C GLY A 305 -4.78 -20.59 -3.70
N GLN A 306 -3.64 -20.44 -4.36
CA GLN A 306 -2.33 -20.43 -3.72
C GLN A 306 -2.15 -19.25 -2.76
N LEU A 307 -2.66 -18.06 -3.12
CA LEU A 307 -2.67 -16.90 -2.23
C LEU A 307 -3.44 -17.22 -0.94
N LEU A 308 -4.67 -17.73 -1.08
CA LEU A 308 -5.55 -18.09 0.04
C LEU A 308 -5.01 -19.25 0.89
N ASP A 309 -4.10 -20.06 0.36
CA ASP A 309 -3.45 -21.20 1.05
C ASP A 309 -2.07 -20.85 1.62
N THR A 310 -1.66 -19.58 1.61
CA THR A 310 -0.37 -19.12 2.14
C THR A 310 -0.23 -19.49 3.63
N ASP A 311 -1.25 -19.22 4.43
CA ASP A 311 -1.40 -19.65 5.82
C ASP A 311 -2.89 -19.62 6.23
N GLU A 312 -3.19 -19.92 7.49
CA GLU A 312 -4.58 -19.95 7.98
C GLU A 312 -5.23 -18.55 7.90
N GLY A 313 -4.49 -17.49 8.18
CA GLY A 313 -4.97 -16.12 8.15
C GLY A 313 -5.23 -15.59 6.74
N ALA A 314 -4.58 -16.14 5.71
CA ALA A 314 -4.77 -15.71 4.32
C ALA A 314 -6.20 -15.91 3.78
N ARG A 315 -7.01 -16.79 4.40
CA ARG A 315 -8.42 -17.00 4.05
C ARG A 315 -9.38 -16.05 4.76
N HIS A 316 -8.87 -15.12 5.53
CA HIS A 316 -9.62 -14.04 6.18
C HIS A 316 -9.15 -12.70 5.67
N ILE A 317 -9.99 -11.66 5.81
CA ILE A 317 -9.55 -10.31 5.47
C ILE A 317 -9.00 -9.58 6.70
N GLY A 318 -7.95 -8.79 6.46
CA GLY A 318 -7.28 -7.96 7.46
C GLY A 318 -7.57 -6.48 7.31
N GLU A 319 -8.12 -6.08 6.16
CA GLU A 319 -8.44 -4.69 5.88
C GLU A 319 -9.73 -4.53 5.08
N VAL A 320 -10.43 -3.43 5.33
CA VAL A 320 -11.48 -2.89 4.48
C VAL A 320 -11.24 -1.39 4.29
N ALA A 321 -11.08 -0.98 3.04
CA ALA A 321 -10.74 0.38 2.65
C ALA A 321 -11.80 1.01 1.74
N LEU A 322 -12.10 2.27 1.99
CA LEU A 322 -13.10 3.06 1.28
C LEU A 322 -12.41 4.14 0.43
N VAL A 323 -12.43 3.93 -0.88
CA VAL A 323 -11.85 4.82 -1.89
C VAL A 323 -12.93 5.22 -2.89
N PRO A 324 -13.17 6.52 -3.14
CA PRO A 324 -14.21 6.93 -4.05
C PRO A 324 -13.83 6.65 -5.51
N ALA A 325 -14.80 6.26 -6.34
CA ALA A 325 -14.64 6.09 -7.79
C ALA A 325 -14.17 7.39 -8.48
N SER A 326 -14.27 8.53 -7.81
CA SER A 326 -13.71 9.82 -8.26
C SER A 326 -12.21 9.97 -8.01
N SER A 327 -11.51 8.95 -7.46
CA SER A 327 -10.05 8.93 -7.32
C SER A 327 -9.35 9.32 -8.64
N PRO A 328 -8.29 10.13 -8.62
CA PRO A 328 -7.54 10.47 -9.82
C PRO A 328 -6.90 9.25 -10.48
N ILE A 329 -6.59 8.21 -9.69
CA ILE A 329 -6.07 6.95 -10.21
C ILE A 329 -7.15 6.25 -11.04
N ASN A 330 -8.36 6.09 -10.51
CA ASN A 330 -9.48 5.51 -11.26
C ASN A 330 -9.82 6.31 -12.52
N ARG A 331 -9.87 7.64 -12.41
CA ARG A 331 -10.16 8.55 -13.54
C ARG A 331 -9.11 8.49 -14.65
N SER A 332 -7.90 8.05 -14.38
CA SER A 332 -6.88 7.83 -15.39
C SER A 332 -7.28 6.76 -16.42
N GLY A 333 -8.20 5.86 -16.04
CA GLY A 333 -8.64 4.73 -16.85
C GLY A 333 -7.54 3.69 -17.09
N LYS A 334 -6.42 3.79 -16.38
CA LYS A 334 -5.27 2.89 -16.52
C LYS A 334 -5.14 1.97 -15.31
N LEU A 335 -4.73 0.73 -15.56
CA LEU A 335 -4.22 -0.18 -14.56
C LEU A 335 -2.72 0.07 -14.43
N PHE A 336 -2.25 0.29 -13.21
CA PHE A 336 -0.83 0.56 -12.97
C PHE A 336 0.00 -0.72 -12.82
N TYR A 337 -0.63 -1.86 -12.55
CA TYR A 337 0.05 -3.13 -12.21
C TYR A 337 0.96 -2.98 -10.99
N ASN A 338 0.59 -2.11 -10.08
CA ASN A 338 1.32 -1.83 -8.84
C ASN A 338 0.31 -1.46 -7.75
N THR A 339 0.36 -2.18 -6.63
CA THR A 339 -0.60 -2.07 -5.53
C THR A 339 -0.69 -0.65 -4.98
N LEU A 340 0.43 0.07 -4.83
CA LEU A 340 0.44 1.47 -4.36
C LEU A 340 -0.55 2.40 -5.10
N PHE A 341 -0.75 2.16 -6.40
CA PHE A 341 -1.72 2.93 -7.19
C PHE A 341 -3.07 2.23 -7.27
N ASP A 342 -3.08 0.93 -7.60
CA ASP A 342 -4.31 0.25 -7.97
C ASP A 342 -5.25 0.07 -6.76
N GLU A 343 -4.74 -0.07 -5.53
CA GLU A 343 -5.54 -0.04 -4.29
C GLU A 343 -6.25 1.31 -4.11
N ASN A 344 -5.60 2.40 -4.48
CA ASN A 344 -6.13 3.75 -4.41
C ASN A 344 -7.04 4.14 -5.59
N ALA A 345 -7.35 3.21 -6.48
CA ALA A 345 -8.30 3.39 -7.57
C ALA A 345 -9.74 3.04 -7.18
N ALA A 346 -9.97 2.19 -6.18
CA ALA A 346 -11.30 1.72 -5.80
C ALA A 346 -11.34 1.26 -4.34
N CYS A 347 -12.54 1.18 -3.74
CA CYS A 347 -12.68 0.45 -2.48
C CYS A 347 -12.06 -0.94 -2.62
N HIS A 348 -11.34 -1.37 -1.59
CA HIS A 348 -10.65 -2.65 -1.60
C HIS A 348 -10.79 -3.38 -0.26
N ILE A 349 -10.46 -4.65 -0.27
CA ILE A 349 -10.26 -5.48 0.91
C ILE A 349 -8.86 -6.07 0.82
N ALA A 350 -8.18 -6.28 1.95
CA ALA A 350 -6.94 -7.03 1.96
C ALA A 350 -7.14 -8.43 2.52
N PHE A 351 -6.68 -9.46 1.81
CA PHE A 351 -6.53 -10.79 2.41
C PHE A 351 -5.34 -10.79 3.37
N GLY A 352 -5.50 -11.41 4.53
CA GLY A 352 -4.40 -11.66 5.46
C GLY A 352 -4.31 -10.69 6.62
N ASP A 353 -3.13 -10.13 6.87
CA ASP A 353 -2.76 -9.44 8.10
C ASP A 353 -3.51 -8.11 8.30
N SER A 354 -3.85 -7.79 9.55
CA SER A 354 -4.44 -6.50 9.92
C SER A 354 -3.39 -5.53 10.45
N TYR A 355 -3.54 -4.25 10.14
CA TYR A 355 -2.67 -3.21 10.70
C TYR A 355 -3.04 -2.90 12.15
N PRO A 356 -2.09 -3.00 13.11
CA PRO A 356 -2.36 -2.72 14.53
C PRO A 356 -2.92 -1.33 14.80
N GLY A 357 -2.54 -0.32 14.00
CA GLY A 357 -3.03 1.06 14.12
C GLY A 357 -4.55 1.21 13.98
N THR A 358 -5.22 0.27 13.32
CA THR A 358 -6.67 0.31 13.07
C THR A 358 -7.55 -0.12 14.24
N THR A 359 -6.99 -0.25 15.44
CA THR A 359 -7.74 -0.42 16.70
C THR A 359 -7.15 0.46 17.80
N VAL A 360 -7.97 0.92 18.74
CA VAL A 360 -7.55 1.82 19.82
C VAL A 360 -6.35 1.27 20.57
N GLY A 361 -5.22 1.99 20.52
CA GLY A 361 -3.97 1.61 21.20
C GLY A 361 -3.29 0.35 20.64
N GLY A 362 -3.69 -0.12 19.47
CA GLY A 362 -3.28 -1.40 18.90
C GLY A 362 -1.78 -1.56 18.69
N THR A 363 -1.05 -0.49 18.38
CA THR A 363 0.41 -0.51 18.20
C THR A 363 1.18 -0.88 19.49
N SER A 364 0.50 -0.83 20.65
CA SER A 364 1.06 -1.21 21.96
C SER A 364 0.57 -2.58 22.46
N LEU A 365 -0.33 -3.24 21.70
CA LEU A 365 -0.91 -4.52 22.07
C LEU A 365 -0.06 -5.70 21.58
N SER A 366 -0.13 -6.81 22.31
CA SER A 366 0.42 -8.09 21.84
C SER A 366 -0.45 -8.68 20.71
N LYS A 367 0.10 -9.66 19.98
CA LYS A 367 -0.64 -10.39 18.93
C LYS A 367 -1.89 -11.09 19.51
N GLU A 368 -1.81 -11.62 20.70
CA GLU A 368 -2.91 -12.29 21.41
C GLU A 368 -4.03 -11.27 21.77
N GLU A 369 -3.65 -10.07 22.20
CA GLU A 369 -4.59 -8.99 22.49
C GLU A 369 -5.28 -8.46 21.24
N LEU A 370 -4.54 -8.31 20.13
CA LEU A 370 -5.11 -7.94 18.82
C LEU A 370 -6.08 -9.03 18.32
N ALA A 371 -5.69 -10.30 18.42
CA ALA A 371 -6.56 -11.42 18.05
C ALA A 371 -7.84 -11.48 18.90
N ALA A 372 -7.75 -11.15 20.20
CA ALA A 372 -8.93 -11.07 21.07
C ALA A 372 -9.91 -9.96 20.67
N ARG A 373 -9.45 -8.92 19.94
CA ARG A 373 -10.30 -7.89 19.32
C ARG A 373 -10.86 -8.30 17.96
N GLY A 374 -10.57 -9.51 17.50
CA GLY A 374 -11.03 -10.04 16.21
C GLY A 374 -10.14 -9.66 15.04
N MET A 375 -8.98 -9.05 15.26
CA MET A 375 -8.04 -8.72 14.20
C MET A 375 -7.38 -9.99 13.66
N ASN A 376 -7.17 -10.04 12.37
CA ASN A 376 -6.55 -11.17 11.69
C ASN A 376 -5.02 -11.06 11.72
N HIS A 377 -4.35 -12.21 11.74
CA HIS A 377 -2.90 -12.29 11.61
C HIS A 377 -2.50 -13.29 10.53
N SER A 378 -1.62 -12.86 9.63
CA SER A 378 -1.09 -13.65 8.51
C SER A 378 0.32 -13.19 8.17
N SER A 379 1.06 -14.01 7.43
CA SER A 379 2.28 -13.59 6.75
C SER A 379 2.02 -12.83 5.44
N LEU A 380 0.77 -12.82 4.98
CA LEU A 380 0.26 -12.17 3.79
C LEU A 380 -0.48 -10.88 4.18
N HIS A 381 -0.42 -9.87 3.31
CA HIS A 381 -1.35 -8.76 3.20
C HIS A 381 -1.44 -8.41 1.72
N GLU A 382 -2.60 -8.61 1.13
CA GLU A 382 -2.79 -8.47 -0.32
C GLU A 382 -4.10 -7.78 -0.65
N ASP A 383 -4.00 -6.56 -1.19
CA ASP A 383 -5.12 -5.71 -1.52
C ASP A 383 -5.75 -6.08 -2.85
N VAL A 384 -7.08 -6.20 -2.86
CA VAL A 384 -7.84 -6.56 -4.04
C VAL A 384 -9.03 -5.61 -4.20
N MET A 385 -9.14 -4.98 -5.37
CA MET A 385 -10.11 -3.94 -5.66
C MET A 385 -11.50 -4.53 -5.89
N VAL A 386 -12.46 -4.05 -5.12
CA VAL A 386 -13.86 -4.53 -5.13
C VAL A 386 -14.88 -3.42 -5.36
N GLY A 387 -14.46 -2.15 -5.26
CA GLY A 387 -15.33 -1.00 -5.50
C GLY A 387 -15.62 -0.77 -6.98
N ALA A 388 -16.86 -0.43 -7.30
CA ALA A 388 -17.35 -0.08 -8.65
C ALA A 388 -17.97 1.32 -8.68
N GLU A 389 -18.20 1.85 -9.88
CA GLU A 389 -18.85 3.17 -10.05
C GLU A 389 -20.31 3.19 -9.59
N ASP A 390 -20.97 2.04 -9.50
CA ASP A 390 -22.33 1.86 -9.00
C ASP A 390 -22.38 1.36 -7.56
N SER A 391 -21.24 1.23 -6.89
CA SER A 391 -21.18 0.71 -5.52
C SER A 391 -22.01 1.56 -4.57
N ARG A 392 -22.80 0.87 -3.77
CA ARG A 392 -23.54 1.37 -2.63
C ARG A 392 -22.96 0.77 -1.37
N ILE A 393 -22.59 1.62 -0.39
CA ILE A 393 -22.06 1.13 0.88
C ILE A 393 -22.87 1.74 2.02
N THR A 394 -23.37 0.87 2.90
CA THR A 394 -24.08 1.29 4.12
C THR A 394 -23.32 0.85 5.36
N GLY A 395 -23.33 1.69 6.38
CA GLY A 395 -22.78 1.40 7.69
C GLY A 395 -23.90 1.09 8.70
N LYS A 396 -23.78 0.00 9.44
CA LYS A 396 -24.63 -0.30 10.59
C LYS A 396 -23.92 0.18 11.86
N CYS A 397 -24.52 1.12 12.58
CA CYS A 397 -24.01 1.61 13.84
C CYS A 397 -24.36 0.65 15.01
N ARG A 398 -23.56 0.65 16.07
CA ARG A 398 -23.82 -0.17 17.28
C ARG A 398 -25.13 0.20 17.99
N ASP A 399 -25.62 1.44 17.81
CA ASP A 399 -26.94 1.87 18.31
C ASP A 399 -28.13 1.42 17.46
N GLY A 400 -27.87 0.67 16.38
CA GLY A 400 -28.88 0.08 15.48
C GLY A 400 -29.27 0.98 14.30
N ARG A 401 -28.76 2.21 14.18
CA ARG A 401 -28.96 3.05 12.99
C ARG A 401 -28.21 2.49 11.80
N THR A 402 -28.76 2.70 10.59
CA THR A 402 -28.05 2.49 9.33
C THR A 402 -27.78 3.84 8.68
N VAL A 403 -26.56 4.04 8.20
CA VAL A 403 -26.12 5.29 7.56
C VAL A 403 -25.61 4.95 6.16
N GLN A 404 -26.01 5.75 5.16
CA GLN A 404 -25.44 5.65 3.82
C GLN A 404 -24.05 6.27 3.81
N LEU A 405 -23.04 5.51 3.41
CA LEU A 405 -21.64 5.95 3.32
C LEU A 405 -21.29 6.32 1.89
N PHE A 406 -21.64 5.43 0.93
CA PHE A 406 -21.41 5.62 -0.50
C PHE A 406 -22.71 5.44 -1.28
N GLU A 407 -22.87 6.24 -2.32
CA GLU A 407 -23.89 6.12 -3.35
C GLU A 407 -23.21 6.35 -4.70
N ASN A 408 -23.46 5.49 -5.69
CA ASN A 408 -22.83 5.57 -7.00
C ASN A 408 -21.29 5.68 -6.92
N GLY A 409 -20.67 4.86 -6.07
CA GLY A 409 -19.23 4.79 -5.89
C GLY A 409 -18.56 6.00 -5.25
N VAL A 410 -19.30 6.96 -4.69
CA VAL A 410 -18.74 8.17 -4.05
C VAL A 410 -19.28 8.40 -2.65
N TRP A 411 -18.50 9.10 -1.83
CA TRP A 411 -18.89 9.48 -0.47
C TRP A 411 -20.15 10.37 -0.47
N VAL A 412 -21.08 10.09 0.46
CA VAL A 412 -22.29 10.90 0.73
C VAL A 412 -22.36 11.39 2.18
N LEU A 413 -21.27 11.28 2.95
CA LEU A 413 -21.10 11.75 4.33
C LEU A 413 -20.80 13.24 4.42
#